data_6c416878ec184723ef4d4f3ecb548ae2
#
_entry.id   6c416878ec184723ef4d4f3ecb548ae2
#
_cell.length_a   1.000
_cell.length_b   1.000
_cell.length_c   1.000
_cell.angle_alpha   90.00
_cell.angle_beta   90.00
_cell.angle_gamma   90.00
#
_symmetry.space_group_name_H-M   'P 1'
#
loop_
_entity.id
_entity.type
_entity.pdbx_description
1 polymer ?
#
loop_
_entity_poly.entity_id
_entity_poly.type
_entity_poly.pdbx_seq_one_letter_code
_entity_poly.pdbx_strand_id
1 'polypeptide(L)'
;MTARASPELADAITTADLVIPDGAGVVWALSRRGIRVIKTAGIELAWSLLDYASHHGWRVALVGAAPEVMTTLRQELPSRLPGLNLVLAVDGYQTPENWPGIERNLAEAKPDLVLLALGVPRQELWSQRVQKGLPGLWMGVGGSFDVWAGIKKRAPRWMCGMQLEWLYRLVQEPTRWRRMLSLPAFAWTVIRQD
;
A
#
# COMPACT_ATOMS: atom_id res chain seq x y z
N MET A 1 10.26 10.26 6.68
CA MET A 1 10.01 11.19 7.80
C MET A 1 9.13 10.55 8.87
N THR A 2 8.01 9.93 8.52
CA THR A 2 7.13 9.26 9.50
C THR A 2 7.86 8.17 10.31
N ALA A 3 8.69 7.34 9.67
CA ALA A 3 9.49 6.31 10.36
C ALA A 3 10.53 6.88 11.36
N ARG A 4 11.00 8.12 11.17
CA ARG A 4 11.87 8.77 12.15
C ARG A 4 11.15 9.20 13.43
N ALA A 5 9.85 9.43 13.34
CA ALA A 5 8.99 9.83 14.44
C ALA A 5 8.31 8.64 15.15
N SER A 6 8.41 7.42 14.57
CA SER A 6 7.82 6.19 15.11
C SER A 6 8.86 5.05 15.03
N PRO A 7 9.48 4.69 16.16
CA PRO A 7 10.39 3.55 16.24
C PRO A 7 9.75 2.24 15.79
N GLU A 8 8.47 2.03 16.12
CA GLU A 8 7.74 0.83 15.72
C GLU A 8 7.58 0.73 14.20
N LEU A 9 7.30 1.87 13.52
CA LEU A 9 7.26 1.90 12.06
C LEU A 9 8.64 1.68 11.44
N ALA A 10 9.70 2.22 12.05
CA ALA A 10 11.06 1.98 11.60
C ALA A 10 11.41 0.49 11.70
N ASP A 11 11.04 -0.16 12.80
CA ASP A 11 11.23 -1.59 13.00
C ASP A 11 10.42 -2.38 11.95
N ALA A 12 9.15 -2.07 11.74
CA ALA A 12 8.31 -2.73 10.74
C ALA A 12 8.90 -2.64 9.31
N ILE A 13 9.53 -1.51 8.96
CA ILE A 13 10.17 -1.33 7.65
C ILE A 13 11.49 -2.12 7.57
N THR A 14 12.28 -2.16 8.65
CA THR A 14 13.57 -2.86 8.65
C THR A 14 13.44 -4.37 8.72
N THR A 15 12.34 -4.87 9.28
CA THR A 15 12.02 -6.30 9.37
C THR A 15 11.19 -6.81 8.17
N ALA A 16 10.79 -5.93 7.26
CA ALA A 16 10.12 -6.34 6.04
C ALA A 16 11.08 -7.09 5.10
N ASP A 17 10.62 -8.21 4.52
CA ASP A 17 11.42 -9.01 3.59
C ASP A 17 11.80 -8.24 2.32
N LEU A 18 10.94 -7.31 1.89
CA LEU A 18 11.16 -6.47 0.72
C LEU A 18 10.62 -5.05 0.92
N VAL A 19 11.49 -4.07 0.69
CA VAL A 19 11.11 -2.64 0.65
C VAL A 19 11.28 -2.12 -0.76
N ILE A 20 10.18 -1.71 -1.40
CA ILE A 20 10.19 -1.19 -2.77
C ILE A 20 10.36 0.33 -2.79
N PRO A 21 11.18 0.87 -3.71
CA PRO A 21 11.36 2.32 -3.86
C PRO A 21 10.19 2.91 -4.64
N ASP A 22 9.11 3.26 -3.94
CA ASP A 22 7.99 4.02 -4.48
C ASP A 22 8.13 5.50 -4.12
N GLY A 23 8.01 6.34 -5.09
CA GLY A 23 8.11 7.78 -4.92
C GLY A 23 9.46 8.40 -5.31
N ALA A 24 9.34 9.55 -5.99
CA ALA A 24 10.46 10.30 -6.57
C ALA A 24 11.55 10.67 -5.55
N GLY A 25 11.14 11.05 -4.33
CA GLY A 25 12.08 11.46 -3.29
C GLY A 25 12.99 10.32 -2.82
N VAL A 26 12.44 9.11 -2.70
CA VAL A 26 13.24 7.93 -2.29
C VAL A 26 14.24 7.56 -3.38
N VAL A 27 13.79 7.50 -4.63
CA VAL A 27 14.66 7.22 -5.80
C VAL A 27 15.77 8.26 -5.90
N TRP A 28 15.45 9.54 -5.73
CA TRP A 28 16.44 10.62 -5.71
C TRP A 28 17.46 10.46 -4.58
N ALA A 29 17.01 10.16 -3.36
CA ALA A 29 17.90 9.97 -2.21
C ALA A 29 18.86 8.77 -2.40
N LEU A 30 18.36 7.68 -2.98
CA LEU A 30 19.18 6.51 -3.29
C LEU A 30 20.20 6.81 -4.40
N SER A 31 19.78 7.53 -5.46
CA SER A 31 20.68 7.90 -6.55
C SER A 31 21.84 8.81 -6.09
N ARG A 32 21.61 9.71 -5.13
CA ARG A 32 22.70 10.51 -4.53
C ARG A 32 23.74 9.66 -3.81
N ARG A 33 23.34 8.53 -3.27
CA ARG A 33 24.26 7.56 -2.63
C ARG A 33 24.87 6.56 -3.62
N GLY A 34 24.76 6.81 -4.92
CA GLY A 34 25.26 5.92 -5.97
C GLY A 34 24.45 4.65 -6.17
N ILE A 35 23.32 4.50 -5.48
CA ILE A 35 22.45 3.32 -5.59
C ILE A 35 21.43 3.57 -6.71
N ARG A 36 21.58 2.84 -7.81
CA ARG A 36 20.62 2.88 -8.93
C ARG A 36 19.48 1.93 -8.65
N VAL A 37 18.26 2.49 -8.58
CA VAL A 37 17.02 1.71 -8.41
C VAL A 37 16.01 2.10 -9.48
N ILE A 38 15.19 1.13 -9.86
CA ILE A 38 14.03 1.38 -10.72
C ILE A 38 12.86 1.77 -9.81
N LYS A 39 12.24 2.92 -10.09
CA LYS A 39 11.01 3.31 -9.41
C LYS A 39 9.94 2.25 -9.66
N THR A 40 9.46 1.63 -8.61
CA THR A 40 8.37 0.66 -8.66
C THR A 40 7.13 1.27 -8.04
N ALA A 41 6.12 1.56 -8.86
CA ALA A 41 4.85 2.07 -8.37
C ALA A 41 4.09 0.95 -7.63
N GLY A 42 3.88 1.12 -6.32
CA GLY A 42 3.23 0.10 -5.48
C GLY A 42 1.86 -0.33 -6.00
N ILE A 43 1.08 0.60 -6.56
CA ILE A 43 -0.23 0.30 -7.16
C ILE A 43 -0.12 -0.63 -8.39
N GLU A 44 0.92 -0.50 -9.21
CA GLU A 44 1.14 -1.35 -10.38
C GLU A 44 1.63 -2.73 -9.97
N LEU A 45 2.56 -2.80 -9.02
CA LEU A 45 3.01 -4.06 -8.47
C LEU A 45 1.86 -4.84 -7.83
N ALA A 46 1.05 -4.18 -7.00
CA ALA A 46 -0.10 -4.82 -6.36
C ALA A 46 -1.14 -5.31 -7.38
N TRP A 47 -1.38 -4.55 -8.46
CA TRP A 47 -2.26 -5.00 -9.54
C TRP A 47 -1.69 -6.21 -10.27
N SER A 48 -0.40 -6.21 -10.58
CA SER A 48 0.28 -7.36 -11.21
C SER A 48 0.23 -8.61 -10.33
N LEU A 49 0.32 -8.44 -9.01
CA LEU A 49 0.17 -9.55 -8.06
C LEU A 49 -1.27 -10.10 -8.04
N LEU A 50 -2.29 -9.24 -8.12
CA LEU A 50 -3.69 -9.67 -8.25
C LEU A 50 -3.94 -10.42 -9.56
N ASP A 51 -3.40 -9.90 -10.66
CA ASP A 51 -3.50 -10.54 -11.97
C ASP A 51 -2.80 -11.91 -11.95
N TYR A 52 -1.59 -11.98 -11.42
CA TYR A 52 -0.88 -13.25 -11.22
C TYR A 52 -1.69 -14.22 -10.35
N ALA A 53 -2.22 -13.74 -9.22
CA ALA A 53 -3.04 -14.54 -8.31
C ALA A 53 -4.27 -15.14 -9.01
N SER A 54 -4.92 -14.35 -9.89
CA SER A 54 -6.10 -14.81 -10.64
C SER A 54 -5.81 -15.96 -11.60
N HIS A 55 -4.61 -15.99 -12.19
CA HIS A 55 -4.17 -17.04 -13.12
C HIS A 55 -3.62 -18.29 -12.42
N HIS A 56 -3.20 -18.17 -11.15
CA HIS A 56 -2.54 -19.25 -10.41
C HIS A 56 -3.40 -19.82 -9.26
N GLY A 57 -4.66 -19.39 -9.17
CA GLY A 57 -5.60 -19.89 -8.15
C GLY A 57 -5.24 -19.48 -6.73
N TRP A 58 -4.44 -18.41 -6.54
CA TRP A 58 -4.09 -17.92 -5.22
C TRP A 58 -5.32 -17.38 -4.47
N ARG A 59 -5.36 -17.67 -3.19
CA ARG A 59 -6.36 -17.11 -2.27
C ARG A 59 -5.98 -15.70 -1.91
N VAL A 60 -6.84 -14.73 -2.20
CA VAL A 60 -6.57 -13.31 -2.02
C VAL A 60 -7.43 -12.75 -0.90
N ALA A 61 -6.81 -11.99 0.00
CA ALA A 61 -7.51 -11.20 1.00
C ALA A 61 -7.26 -9.71 0.79
N LEU A 62 -8.33 -8.90 0.88
CA LEU A 62 -8.29 -7.45 0.85
C LEU A 62 -8.77 -6.93 2.20
N VAL A 63 -7.95 -6.08 2.85
CA VAL A 63 -8.30 -5.51 4.16
C VAL A 63 -8.04 -4.00 4.15
N GLY A 64 -9.05 -3.21 4.43
CA GLY A 64 -8.92 -1.76 4.51
C GLY A 64 -9.81 -0.99 3.56
N ALA A 65 -9.48 0.28 3.34
CA ALA A 65 -10.28 1.28 2.63
C ALA A 65 -11.67 1.54 3.27
N ALA A 66 -12.47 2.39 2.65
CA ALA A 66 -13.82 2.71 3.11
C ALA A 66 -14.81 1.60 2.70
N PRO A 67 -15.96 1.48 3.40
CA PRO A 67 -16.96 0.44 3.12
C PRO A 67 -17.45 0.45 1.67
N GLU A 68 -17.69 1.64 1.10
CA GLU A 68 -18.12 1.80 -0.29
C GLU A 68 -17.06 1.38 -1.30
N VAL A 69 -15.77 1.66 -1.00
CA VAL A 69 -14.63 1.20 -1.80
C VAL A 69 -14.59 -0.31 -1.82
N MET A 70 -14.68 -0.95 -0.65
CA MET A 70 -14.61 -2.39 -0.53
C MET A 70 -15.80 -3.08 -1.20
N THR A 71 -17.00 -2.50 -1.10
CA THR A 71 -18.20 -2.98 -1.80
C THR A 71 -18.00 -2.98 -3.30
N THR A 72 -17.50 -1.87 -3.86
CA THR A 72 -17.20 -1.74 -5.28
C THR A 72 -16.16 -2.78 -5.73
N LEU A 73 -15.08 -2.95 -4.97
CA LEU A 73 -14.04 -3.93 -5.31
C LEU A 73 -14.56 -5.36 -5.32
N ARG A 74 -15.42 -5.75 -4.36
CA ARG A 74 -16.06 -7.07 -4.35
C ARG A 74 -16.89 -7.34 -5.61
N GLN A 75 -17.54 -6.30 -6.13
CA GLN A 75 -18.40 -6.41 -7.32
C GLN A 75 -17.58 -6.40 -8.62
N GLU A 76 -16.59 -5.53 -8.72
CA GLU A 76 -15.87 -5.29 -9.97
C GLU A 76 -14.65 -6.20 -10.20
N LEU A 77 -13.92 -6.57 -9.14
CA LEU A 77 -12.70 -7.37 -9.33
C LEU A 77 -12.94 -8.72 -10.01
N PRO A 78 -14.01 -9.48 -9.70
CA PRO A 78 -14.26 -10.75 -10.38
C PRO A 78 -14.50 -10.61 -11.90
N SER A 79 -15.08 -9.50 -12.34
CA SER A 79 -15.29 -9.23 -13.78
C SER A 79 -14.01 -8.75 -14.46
N ARG A 80 -13.15 -8.03 -13.74
CA ARG A 80 -11.87 -7.51 -14.27
C ARG A 80 -10.73 -8.54 -14.24
N LEU A 81 -10.80 -9.47 -13.31
CA LEU A 81 -9.84 -10.55 -13.09
C LEU A 81 -10.58 -11.89 -12.97
N PRO A 82 -11.04 -12.47 -14.09
CA PRO A 82 -11.68 -13.76 -14.07
C PRO A 82 -10.74 -14.83 -13.48
N GLY A 83 -11.25 -15.61 -12.53
CA GLY A 83 -10.43 -16.59 -11.80
C GLY A 83 -9.83 -16.08 -10.47
N LEU A 84 -10.04 -14.80 -10.12
CA LEU A 84 -9.61 -14.29 -8.82
C LEU A 84 -10.38 -14.98 -7.68
N ASN A 85 -9.66 -15.69 -6.82
CA ASN A 85 -10.20 -16.34 -5.63
C ASN A 85 -10.12 -15.39 -4.42
N LEU A 86 -11.13 -14.53 -4.31
CA LEU A 86 -11.23 -13.56 -3.22
C LEU A 86 -11.85 -14.22 -1.98
N VAL A 87 -11.00 -14.67 -1.05
CA VAL A 87 -11.43 -15.42 0.16
C VAL A 87 -11.84 -14.52 1.32
N LEU A 88 -11.32 -13.27 1.37
CA LEU A 88 -11.70 -12.28 2.38
C LEU A 88 -11.63 -10.89 1.77
N ALA A 89 -12.64 -10.06 2.06
CA ALA A 89 -12.62 -8.65 1.71
C ALA A 89 -13.35 -7.86 2.81
N VAL A 90 -12.61 -7.05 3.57
CA VAL A 90 -13.11 -6.33 4.75
C VAL A 90 -12.64 -4.87 4.70
N ASP A 91 -13.57 -3.94 4.92
CA ASP A 91 -13.21 -2.53 5.01
C ASP A 91 -12.41 -2.19 6.29
N GLY A 92 -11.77 -1.03 6.29
CA GLY A 92 -10.89 -0.59 7.38
C GLY A 92 -11.58 0.17 8.52
N TYR A 93 -12.89 0.39 8.43
CA TYR A 93 -13.69 1.17 9.39
C TYR A 93 -14.39 0.27 10.41
N GLN A 94 -13.69 -0.75 10.85
CA GLN A 94 -14.18 -1.70 11.85
C GLN A 94 -13.99 -1.17 13.28
N THR A 95 -14.91 -1.54 14.18
CA THR A 95 -14.74 -1.26 15.61
C THR A 95 -13.60 -2.12 16.19
N PRO A 96 -12.98 -1.70 17.30
CA PRO A 96 -11.90 -2.50 17.92
C PRO A 96 -12.28 -3.95 18.22
N GLU A 97 -13.56 -4.18 18.57
CA GLU A 97 -14.10 -5.51 18.94
C GLU A 97 -14.18 -6.46 17.73
N ASN A 98 -14.29 -5.93 16.51
CA ASN A 98 -14.41 -6.72 15.30
C ASN A 98 -13.06 -7.28 14.81
N TRP A 99 -11.94 -6.59 15.11
CA TRP A 99 -10.62 -6.96 14.59
C TRP A 99 -10.18 -8.37 14.96
N PRO A 100 -10.38 -8.90 16.19
CA PRO A 100 -10.04 -10.27 16.52
C PRO A 100 -10.79 -11.31 15.70
N GLY A 101 -12.04 -11.01 15.33
CA GLY A 101 -12.85 -11.85 14.41
C GLY A 101 -12.29 -11.86 12.99
N ILE A 102 -11.91 -10.69 12.48
CA ILE A 102 -11.29 -10.54 11.15
C ILE A 102 -9.97 -11.30 11.09
N GLU A 103 -9.15 -11.21 12.12
CA GLU A 103 -7.86 -11.93 12.20
C GLU A 103 -8.05 -13.45 12.22
N ARG A 104 -9.07 -13.96 12.93
CA ARG A 104 -9.42 -15.39 12.90
C ARG A 104 -9.89 -15.82 11.51
N ASN A 105 -10.80 -15.07 10.89
CA ASN A 105 -11.28 -15.37 9.54
C ASN A 105 -10.13 -15.37 8.52
N LEU A 106 -9.17 -14.45 8.67
CA LEU A 106 -7.97 -14.40 7.85
C LEU A 106 -7.10 -15.64 8.04
N ALA A 107 -6.91 -16.07 9.30
CA ALA A 107 -6.16 -17.28 9.63
C ALA A 107 -6.83 -18.55 9.08
N GLU A 108 -8.14 -18.64 9.16
CA GLU A 108 -8.91 -19.77 8.60
C GLU A 108 -8.89 -19.78 7.08
N ALA A 109 -9.00 -18.60 6.46
CA ALA A 109 -8.95 -18.45 5.01
C ALA A 109 -7.57 -18.75 4.42
N LYS A 110 -6.49 -18.66 5.19
CA LYS A 110 -5.09 -18.92 4.77
C LYS A 110 -4.76 -18.32 3.42
N PRO A 111 -4.85 -17.00 3.24
CA PRO A 111 -4.62 -16.36 1.96
C PRO A 111 -3.15 -16.47 1.53
N ASP A 112 -2.93 -16.62 0.22
CA ASP A 112 -1.60 -16.60 -0.37
C ASP A 112 -1.12 -15.15 -0.62
N LEU A 113 -2.08 -14.21 -0.81
CA LEU A 113 -1.82 -12.78 -0.98
C LEU A 113 -2.77 -11.95 -0.10
N VAL A 114 -2.19 -11.06 0.71
CA VAL A 114 -2.93 -10.10 1.55
C VAL A 114 -2.55 -8.68 1.15
N LEU A 115 -3.52 -7.91 0.67
CA LEU A 115 -3.34 -6.50 0.35
C LEU A 115 -4.01 -5.62 1.41
N LEU A 116 -3.26 -4.64 1.94
CA LEU A 116 -3.67 -3.83 3.08
C LEU A 116 -3.80 -2.35 2.69
N ALA A 117 -4.96 -1.77 2.92
CA ALA A 117 -5.28 -0.36 2.68
C ALA A 117 -5.75 0.35 3.96
N LEU A 118 -5.01 0.15 5.07
CA LEU A 118 -5.34 0.76 6.37
C LEU A 118 -4.65 2.12 6.59
N GLY A 119 -3.76 2.50 5.67
CA GLY A 119 -2.92 3.69 5.76
C GLY A 119 -1.72 3.54 6.69
N VAL A 120 -0.69 4.37 6.43
CA VAL A 120 0.56 4.43 7.21
C VAL A 120 0.33 5.19 8.51
N PRO A 121 0.79 4.72 9.68
CA PRO A 121 1.57 3.50 9.95
C PRO A 121 0.74 2.25 10.25
N ARG A 122 -0.60 2.37 10.28
CA ARG A 122 -1.51 1.32 10.77
C ARG A 122 -1.36 0.02 9.99
N GLN A 123 -1.23 0.07 8.66
CA GLN A 123 -1.11 -1.13 7.82
C GLN A 123 0.19 -1.89 8.09
N GLU A 124 1.31 -1.21 8.26
CA GLU A 124 2.61 -1.82 8.54
C GLU A 124 2.62 -2.50 9.93
N LEU A 125 2.13 -1.78 10.94
CA LEU A 125 2.08 -2.29 12.32
C LEU A 125 1.11 -3.46 12.46
N TRP A 126 -0.05 -3.37 11.83
CA TRP A 126 -1.03 -4.45 11.84
C TRP A 126 -0.51 -5.67 11.09
N SER A 127 0.10 -5.48 9.91
CA SER A 127 0.74 -6.54 9.15
C SER A 127 1.81 -7.26 9.97
N GLN A 128 2.77 -6.52 10.54
CA GLN A 128 3.86 -7.08 11.34
C GLN A 128 3.35 -7.92 12.51
N ARG A 129 2.21 -7.54 13.10
CA ARG A 129 1.61 -8.28 14.23
C ARG A 129 0.88 -9.53 13.78
N VAL A 130 0.07 -9.42 12.72
CA VAL A 130 -0.88 -10.48 12.32
C VAL A 130 -0.24 -11.53 11.43
N GLN A 131 0.72 -11.16 10.57
CA GLN A 131 1.39 -12.12 9.69
C GLN A 131 2.24 -13.18 10.43
N LYS A 132 2.54 -12.96 11.71
CA LYS A 132 3.29 -13.94 12.52
C LYS A 132 2.52 -15.27 12.58
N GLY A 133 3.04 -16.28 11.90
CA GLY A 133 2.41 -17.61 11.81
C GLY A 133 1.39 -17.76 10.66
N LEU A 134 1.17 -16.74 9.86
CA LEU A 134 0.35 -16.82 8.64
C LEU A 134 1.28 -16.72 7.42
N PRO A 135 1.49 -17.81 6.68
CA PRO A 135 2.25 -17.77 5.44
C PRO A 135 1.51 -16.95 4.39
N GLY A 136 2.24 -16.43 3.41
CA GLY A 136 1.68 -15.65 2.31
C GLY A 136 2.43 -14.34 2.10
N LEU A 137 2.13 -13.69 0.97
CA LEU A 137 2.69 -12.40 0.62
C LEU A 137 1.79 -11.28 1.15
N TRP A 138 2.34 -10.39 1.97
CA TRP A 138 1.63 -9.27 2.57
C TRP A 138 2.15 -7.96 2.03
N MET A 139 1.25 -7.10 1.54
CA MET A 139 1.64 -5.83 0.95
C MET A 139 0.71 -4.68 1.38
N GLY A 140 1.29 -3.61 1.95
CA GLY A 140 0.60 -2.36 2.18
C GLY A 140 0.45 -1.59 0.85
N VAL A 141 -0.80 -1.30 0.46
CA VAL A 141 -1.12 -0.65 -0.82
C VAL A 141 -1.73 0.74 -0.65
N GLY A 142 -2.00 1.16 0.59
CA GLY A 142 -2.54 2.48 0.91
C GLY A 142 -3.79 2.81 0.08
N GLY A 143 -3.77 3.94 -0.63
CA GLY A 143 -4.92 4.41 -1.43
C GLY A 143 -5.12 3.73 -2.78
N SER A 144 -4.50 2.58 -3.05
CA SER A 144 -4.66 1.88 -4.33
C SER A 144 -6.09 1.36 -4.52
N PHE A 145 -6.75 0.96 -3.43
CA PHE A 145 -8.14 0.48 -3.47
C PHE A 145 -9.10 1.57 -3.95
N ASP A 146 -8.93 2.82 -3.49
CA ASP A 146 -9.73 3.97 -3.95
C ASP A 146 -9.61 4.19 -5.47
N VAL A 147 -8.40 3.97 -6.00
CA VAL A 147 -8.13 4.12 -7.44
C VAL A 147 -8.75 2.97 -8.23
N TRP A 148 -8.64 1.73 -7.74
CA TRP A 148 -9.20 0.57 -8.41
C TRP A 148 -10.74 0.57 -8.41
N ALA A 149 -11.35 1.09 -7.34
CA ALA A 149 -12.80 1.31 -7.24
C ALA A 149 -13.29 2.54 -8.03
N GLY A 150 -12.41 3.26 -8.72
CA GLY A 150 -12.77 4.45 -9.50
C GLY A 150 -13.17 5.69 -8.69
N ILE A 151 -13.07 5.63 -7.36
CA ILE A 151 -13.41 6.74 -6.45
C ILE A 151 -12.36 7.86 -6.54
N LYS A 152 -11.08 7.48 -6.69
CA LYS A 152 -10.00 8.42 -6.94
C LYS A 152 -9.39 8.20 -8.31
N LYS A 153 -9.06 9.31 -8.99
CA LYS A 153 -8.38 9.24 -10.29
C LYS A 153 -6.88 9.15 -10.09
N ARG A 154 -6.23 8.26 -10.84
CA ARG A 154 -4.78 8.22 -10.92
C ARG A 154 -4.25 9.39 -11.74
N ALA A 155 -3.05 9.86 -11.40
CA ALA A 155 -2.37 10.87 -12.21
C ALA A 155 -2.18 10.36 -13.65
N PRO A 156 -2.35 11.24 -14.68
CA PRO A 156 -2.08 10.90 -16.06
C PRO A 156 -0.65 10.34 -16.24
N ARG A 157 -0.48 9.43 -17.19
CA ARG A 157 0.82 8.77 -17.42
C ARG A 157 1.98 9.74 -17.61
N TRP A 158 1.76 10.86 -18.30
CA TRP A 158 2.78 11.89 -18.50
C TRP A 158 3.22 12.54 -17.17
N MET A 159 2.29 12.79 -16.24
CA MET A 159 2.63 13.30 -14.89
C MET A 159 3.39 12.25 -14.06
N CYS A 160 3.02 10.97 -14.20
CA CYS A 160 3.77 9.88 -13.55
C CYS A 160 5.21 9.81 -14.09
N GLY A 161 5.40 9.95 -15.42
CA GLY A 161 6.71 9.99 -16.07
C GLY A 161 7.57 11.18 -15.62
N MET A 162 6.96 12.35 -15.42
CA MET A 162 7.61 13.54 -14.88
C MET A 162 7.77 13.53 -13.34
N GLN A 163 7.37 12.47 -12.68
CA GLN A 163 7.39 12.32 -11.21
C GLN A 163 6.52 13.36 -10.48
N LEU A 164 5.49 13.89 -11.13
CA LEU A 164 4.55 14.89 -10.59
C LEU A 164 3.28 14.27 -9.99
N GLU A 165 3.25 12.97 -9.76
CA GLU A 165 2.11 12.26 -9.15
C GLU A 165 1.72 12.85 -7.78
N TRP A 166 2.71 13.26 -6.99
CA TRP A 166 2.48 13.91 -5.70
C TRP A 166 1.72 15.24 -5.83
N LEU A 167 1.99 16.02 -6.89
CA LEU A 167 1.29 17.29 -7.15
C LEU A 167 -0.17 17.03 -7.54
N TYR A 168 -0.40 16.04 -8.40
CA TYR A 168 -1.75 15.62 -8.79
C TYR A 168 -2.57 15.18 -7.57
N ARG A 169 -1.98 14.37 -6.69
CA ARG A 169 -2.62 13.95 -5.43
C ARG A 169 -2.87 15.13 -4.47
N LEU A 170 -2.00 16.13 -4.46
CA LEU A 170 -2.19 17.34 -3.66
C LEU A 170 -3.39 18.16 -4.17
N VAL A 171 -3.57 18.27 -5.49
CA VAL A 171 -4.71 18.97 -6.11
C VAL A 171 -6.04 18.24 -5.78
N GLN A 172 -6.04 16.91 -5.83
CA GLN A 172 -7.24 16.13 -5.46
C GLN A 172 -7.56 16.17 -3.96
N GLU A 173 -6.54 16.20 -3.11
CA GLU A 173 -6.65 16.21 -1.65
C GLU A 173 -5.80 17.36 -1.08
N PRO A 174 -6.31 18.60 -1.07
CA PRO A 174 -5.54 19.75 -0.57
C PRO A 174 -5.05 19.59 0.87
N THR A 175 -5.77 18.82 1.70
CA THR A 175 -5.37 18.53 3.09
C THR A 175 -4.01 17.84 3.21
N ARG A 176 -3.50 17.25 2.13
CA ARG A 176 -2.16 16.64 2.07
C ARG A 176 -1.01 17.66 2.12
N TRP A 177 -1.28 18.96 1.99
CA TRP A 177 -0.23 19.99 2.05
C TRP A 177 0.65 19.85 3.30
N ARG A 178 0.07 19.47 4.44
CA ARG A 178 0.82 19.22 5.69
C ARG A 178 1.89 18.13 5.53
N ARG A 179 1.61 17.10 4.71
CA ARG A 179 2.60 16.05 4.40
C ARG A 179 3.70 16.56 3.46
N MET A 180 3.39 17.55 2.62
CA MET A 180 4.37 18.17 1.72
C MET A 180 5.40 19.01 2.48
N LEU A 181 5.05 19.57 3.63
CA LEU A 181 5.99 20.31 4.49
C LEU A 181 7.18 19.44 4.96
N SER A 182 7.05 18.13 4.93
CA SER A 182 8.15 17.22 5.25
C SER A 182 9.18 17.06 4.11
N LEU A 183 8.84 17.44 2.87
CA LEU A 183 9.73 17.26 1.72
C LEU A 183 11.02 18.11 1.79
N PRO A 184 10.96 19.44 2.13
CA PRO A 184 12.17 20.22 2.32
C PRO A 184 13.07 19.68 3.42
N ALA A 185 12.48 19.27 4.56
CA ALA A 185 13.22 18.66 5.67
C ALA A 185 13.85 17.31 5.28
N PHE A 186 13.15 16.52 4.46
CA PHE A 186 13.70 15.29 3.89
C PHE A 186 14.89 15.58 2.97
N ALA A 187 14.72 16.51 2.01
CA ALA A 187 15.77 16.89 1.08
C ALA A 187 17.02 17.41 1.83
N TRP A 188 16.81 18.27 2.81
CA TRP A 188 17.89 18.79 3.66
C TRP A 188 18.63 17.68 4.41
N THR A 189 17.88 16.69 4.92
CA THR A 189 18.49 15.55 5.62
C THR A 189 19.34 14.70 4.68
N VAL A 190 18.85 14.44 3.47
CA VAL A 190 19.59 13.65 2.47
C VAL A 190 20.89 14.38 2.09
N ILE A 191 20.84 15.71 1.85
CA ILE A 191 22.01 16.52 1.47
C ILE A 191 23.06 16.56 2.59
N ARG A 192 22.65 16.54 3.86
CA ARG A 192 23.58 16.58 5.00
C ARG A 192 24.22 15.23 5.35
N GLN A 193 23.70 14.12 4.81
CA GLN A 193 24.22 12.78 5.08
C GLN A 193 25.18 12.29 3.97
N ASP A 194 25.38 13.10 2.93
CA ASP A 194 26.43 12.97 1.94
C ASP A 194 27.69 13.68 2.43
#